data_b464a20502ef965c5a09b918ce4deecb
#
_entry.id   b464a20502ef965c5a09b918ce4deecb
#
_cell.length_a   1.000
_cell.length_b   1.000
_cell.length_c   1.000
_cell.angle_alpha   90.00
_cell.angle_beta   90.00
_cell.angle_gamma   90.00
#
_symmetry.space_group_name_H-M   'P 1'
#
loop_
_entity.id
_entity.type
_entity.pdbx_description
1 polymer ?
#
loop_
_entity_poly.entity_id
_entity_poly.type
_entity_poly.pdbx_seq_one_letter_code
_entity_poly.pdbx_strand_id
1 'polypeptide(L)'
;MRQRNIPRRRGMNCLQENRDRSTLRPRFFAFIFPIQKGGHAQMERYEYPFSAQVGQEKLKTALLLNLVEPRLGGVLIQGEKGTAKSTAVRGLAELMDEVEVAEGCPFHCRMDGEALCDECRSSPARRAVPYRRRVVELPVSATEDRVVGTLDLERALKEGGRAFEPGLLAQANGNILYVDEINLLEDHIVDVLLDSAAMGVNTVEREGISYSHPARFILVGTMNPEEGDLRPQLLDRFGLMVEVHGEQEAEARKEVVRRRLAFEENPAAFCARWAPEQEALRRRIGSAQALLPQVSLPEPLFDTVARVCTALQVDGHRADITMLKTARALAALEGRTEAGMEELRRAAELALPHRLRRAPFEQAGDAGIDWEALFYG
;
A
#
# COMPACT_ATOMS: atom_id res chain seq x y z
N MET A 1 47.20 54.72 -45.00
CA MET A 1 46.32 55.69 -45.69
C MET A 1 44.91 55.18 -45.82
N ARG A 2 44.00 56.05 -45.41
CA ARG A 2 42.54 56.01 -45.59
C ARG A 2 41.73 54.95 -44.84
N GLN A 3 41.19 55.45 -43.76
CA GLN A 3 39.92 55.03 -43.09
C GLN A 3 38.76 55.03 -44.08
N ARG A 4 37.82 54.12 -43.91
CA ARG A 4 36.38 54.38 -44.12
C ARG A 4 35.53 53.68 -43.11
N ASN A 5 34.89 54.46 -42.27
CA ASN A 5 33.73 54.13 -41.41
C ASN A 5 32.55 53.68 -42.25
N ILE A 6 31.70 52.79 -41.73
CA ILE A 6 30.25 52.72 -41.96
C ILE A 6 29.64 51.67 -40.94
N PRO A 7 28.33 51.70 -40.59
CA PRO A 7 27.85 51.96 -39.24
C PRO A 7 27.20 50.75 -38.59
N ARG A 8 26.95 50.89 -37.27
CA ARG A 8 26.19 49.98 -36.39
C ARG A 8 24.79 49.73 -36.95
N ARG A 9 24.40 48.44 -37.09
CA ARG A 9 23.00 47.97 -37.04
C ARG A 9 22.78 47.10 -35.86
N ARG A 10 21.66 47.38 -35.20
CA ARG A 10 21.12 46.82 -33.96
C ARG A 10 20.90 45.32 -34.05
N GLY A 11 20.95 44.72 -32.88
CA GLY A 11 20.80 43.34 -32.51
C GLY A 11 19.59 42.60 -33.04
N MET A 12 19.84 41.34 -33.21
CA MET A 12 18.81 40.32 -33.14
C MET A 12 19.35 39.22 -32.20
N ASN A 13 18.72 39.14 -31.05
CA ASN A 13 18.92 38.03 -30.11
C ASN A 13 18.52 36.72 -30.78
N CYS A 14 19.50 35.87 -31.02
CA CYS A 14 19.26 34.47 -31.32
C CYS A 14 19.04 33.75 -30.01
N LEU A 15 17.80 33.36 -29.74
CA LEU A 15 17.42 32.46 -28.65
C LEU A 15 18.08 31.12 -28.91
N GLN A 16 19.02 30.73 -28.06
CA GLN A 16 19.50 29.38 -27.94
C GLN A 16 18.35 28.52 -27.34
N GLU A 17 17.79 27.67 -28.19
CA GLU A 17 16.94 26.54 -27.73
C GLU A 17 17.83 25.55 -26.96
N ASN A 18 17.79 25.65 -25.65
CA ASN A 18 18.17 24.56 -24.74
C ASN A 18 17.10 23.49 -24.83
N ARG A 19 17.40 22.42 -25.53
CA ARG A 19 16.60 21.17 -25.46
C ARG A 19 16.92 20.46 -24.17
N ASP A 20 16.28 20.88 -23.10
CA ASP A 20 16.18 20.08 -21.88
C ASP A 20 15.15 18.96 -22.10
N ARG A 21 15.67 17.75 -22.35
CA ARG A 21 14.89 16.52 -22.29
C ARG A 21 14.77 16.08 -20.82
N SER A 22 13.99 16.80 -20.03
CA SER A 22 13.58 16.34 -18.73
C SER A 22 12.16 15.79 -18.79
N THR A 23 12.07 14.48 -18.85
CA THR A 23 11.04 13.61 -18.22
C THR A 23 9.67 14.25 -18.00
N LEU A 24 8.78 14.11 -18.98
CA LEU A 24 7.34 14.20 -18.79
C LEU A 24 6.88 13.00 -17.92
N ARG A 25 6.89 13.16 -16.60
CA ARG A 25 6.13 12.27 -15.71
C ARG A 25 4.64 12.54 -15.98
N PRO A 26 3.81 11.53 -16.19
CA PRO A 26 2.37 11.74 -16.23
C PRO A 26 1.92 12.19 -14.84
N ARG A 27 1.68 13.49 -14.68
CA ARG A 27 0.95 14.02 -13.52
C ARG A 27 -0.50 13.57 -13.68
N PHE A 28 -0.93 12.60 -12.89
CA PHE A 28 -2.34 12.32 -12.70
C PHE A 28 -2.98 13.56 -12.06
N PHE A 29 -3.70 14.34 -12.85
CA PHE A 29 -4.48 15.46 -12.37
C PHE A 29 -5.74 14.93 -11.68
N ALA A 30 -5.84 15.15 -10.36
CA ALA A 30 -7.13 15.13 -9.71
C ALA A 30 -7.88 16.38 -10.19
N PHE A 31 -9.01 16.21 -10.88
CA PHE A 31 -9.85 17.32 -11.28
C PHE A 31 -10.61 17.87 -10.06
N ILE A 32 -10.44 19.17 -9.84
CA ILE A 32 -11.02 19.91 -8.73
C ILE A 32 -12.13 20.78 -9.31
N PHE A 33 -13.39 20.53 -8.94
CA PHE A 33 -14.51 21.38 -9.30
C PHE A 33 -14.99 22.20 -8.10
N PRO A 34 -15.23 23.51 -8.24
CA PRO A 34 -15.76 24.34 -7.16
C PRO A 34 -17.28 24.14 -7.02
N ILE A 35 -17.74 23.75 -5.83
CA ILE A 35 -19.17 23.82 -5.46
C ILE A 35 -19.44 25.23 -4.95
N GLN A 36 -20.19 26.01 -5.71
CA GLN A 36 -20.66 27.33 -5.26
C GLN A 36 -21.77 27.19 -4.24
N LYS A 37 -21.43 27.23 -2.96
CA LYS A 37 -22.31 27.73 -1.87
C LYS A 37 -21.46 28.54 -0.91
N GLY A 38 -21.88 29.76 -0.65
CA GLY A 38 -21.15 30.83 0.02
C GLY A 38 -20.46 30.40 1.32
N GLY A 39 -19.15 30.67 1.41
CA GLY A 39 -18.26 30.29 2.48
C GLY A 39 -17.22 29.31 1.96
N HIS A 40 -15.97 29.59 2.11
CA HIS A 40 -14.77 28.87 1.67
C HIS A 40 -15.04 27.56 0.89
N ALA A 41 -14.91 27.57 -0.43
CA ALA A 41 -15.09 26.38 -1.27
C ALA A 41 -14.05 25.31 -0.87
N GLN A 42 -14.46 24.34 -0.07
CA GLN A 42 -13.72 23.08 0.07
C GLN A 42 -13.78 22.38 -1.29
N MET A 43 -12.63 22.22 -1.91
CA MET A 43 -12.52 21.44 -3.15
C MET A 43 -12.70 19.96 -2.80
N GLU A 44 -13.87 19.40 -3.14
CA GLU A 44 -14.10 17.97 -3.00
C GLU A 44 -13.19 17.22 -3.99
N ARG A 45 -12.33 16.38 -3.45
CA ARG A 45 -11.47 15.48 -4.21
C ARG A 45 -12.15 14.12 -4.31
N TYR A 46 -12.51 13.73 -5.53
CA TYR A 46 -13.07 12.41 -5.80
C TYR A 46 -11.96 11.43 -6.14
N GLU A 47 -11.93 10.29 -5.46
CA GLU A 47 -11.07 9.17 -5.81
C GLU A 47 -11.86 8.16 -6.66
N TYR A 48 -11.17 7.47 -7.56
CA TYR A 48 -11.80 6.45 -8.40
C TYR A 48 -12.26 5.27 -7.55
N PRO A 49 -13.57 4.89 -7.56
CA PRO A 49 -14.09 3.84 -6.68
C PRO A 49 -13.41 2.50 -6.92
N PHE A 50 -13.04 1.82 -5.84
CA PHE A 50 -12.42 0.48 -5.91
C PHE A 50 -13.33 -0.54 -6.61
N SER A 51 -14.64 -0.48 -6.32
CA SER A 51 -15.67 -1.33 -6.95
C SER A 51 -15.80 -1.11 -8.46
N ALA A 52 -15.38 0.06 -8.97
CA ALA A 52 -15.45 0.38 -10.40
C ALA A 52 -14.25 -0.18 -11.19
N GLN A 53 -13.27 -0.79 -10.56
CA GLN A 53 -12.11 -1.34 -11.26
C GLN A 53 -12.50 -2.58 -12.06
N VAL A 54 -11.99 -2.64 -13.30
CA VAL A 54 -12.22 -3.76 -14.22
C VAL A 54 -11.08 -4.73 -14.11
N GLY A 55 -11.38 -6.04 -14.10
CA GLY A 55 -10.36 -7.10 -14.07
C GLY A 55 -9.53 -7.13 -12.79
N GLN A 56 -8.34 -7.67 -12.90
CA GLN A 56 -7.32 -7.73 -11.83
C GLN A 56 -7.81 -8.34 -10.51
N GLU A 57 -8.57 -9.44 -10.60
CA GLU A 57 -9.24 -10.06 -9.46
C GLU A 57 -8.27 -10.52 -8.36
N LYS A 58 -7.06 -11.02 -8.73
CA LYS A 58 -6.02 -11.40 -7.78
C LYS A 58 -5.54 -10.16 -6.99
N LEU A 59 -5.32 -9.03 -7.66
CA LEU A 59 -4.94 -7.77 -7.00
C LEU A 59 -6.01 -7.28 -6.05
N LYS A 60 -7.25 -7.21 -6.51
CA LYS A 60 -8.39 -6.80 -5.68
C LYS A 60 -8.51 -7.69 -4.44
N THR A 61 -8.41 -9.01 -4.63
CA THR A 61 -8.47 -9.97 -3.53
C THR A 61 -7.34 -9.75 -2.53
N ALA A 62 -6.09 -9.65 -2.97
CA ALA A 62 -4.94 -9.43 -2.09
C ALA A 62 -5.06 -8.13 -1.27
N LEU A 63 -5.53 -7.05 -1.89
CA LEU A 63 -5.76 -5.78 -1.22
C LEU A 63 -6.89 -5.88 -0.18
N LEU A 64 -8.02 -6.51 -0.52
CA LEU A 64 -9.13 -6.72 0.42
C LEU A 64 -8.74 -7.60 1.59
N LEU A 65 -7.94 -8.64 1.37
CA LEU A 65 -7.44 -9.52 2.43
C LEU A 65 -6.59 -8.77 3.45
N ASN A 66 -5.79 -7.79 3.02
CA ASN A 66 -5.02 -6.95 3.93
C ASN A 66 -5.89 -5.94 4.71
N LEU A 67 -7.08 -5.57 4.22
CA LEU A 67 -8.06 -4.84 5.02
C LEU A 67 -8.70 -5.76 6.09
N VAL A 68 -8.98 -7.03 5.74
CA VAL A 68 -9.59 -8.01 6.66
C VAL A 68 -8.60 -8.44 7.74
N GLU A 69 -7.36 -8.78 7.35
CA GLU A 69 -6.29 -9.20 8.27
C GLU A 69 -5.00 -8.38 8.01
N PRO A 70 -4.85 -7.22 8.65
CA PRO A 70 -3.67 -6.37 8.48
C PRO A 70 -2.33 -7.04 8.85
N ARG A 71 -2.36 -8.13 9.63
CA ARG A 71 -1.18 -8.89 10.04
C ARG A 71 -0.69 -9.88 8.97
N LEU A 72 -1.21 -9.81 7.74
CA LEU A 72 -0.69 -10.59 6.61
C LEU A 72 0.72 -10.15 6.19
N GLY A 73 1.14 -8.93 6.53
CA GLY A 73 2.48 -8.42 6.20
C GLY A 73 2.54 -7.62 4.91
N GLY A 74 1.39 -7.10 4.44
CA GLY A 74 1.31 -6.23 3.27
C GLY A 74 1.24 -6.95 1.93
N VAL A 75 1.18 -6.16 0.85
CA VAL A 75 1.08 -6.63 -0.53
C VAL A 75 2.20 -6.01 -1.37
N LEU A 76 2.93 -6.84 -2.09
CA LEU A 76 3.81 -6.42 -3.17
C LEU A 76 3.10 -6.58 -4.51
N ILE A 77 2.96 -5.50 -5.27
CA ILE A 77 2.33 -5.49 -6.58
C ILE A 77 3.42 -5.36 -7.63
N GLN A 78 3.72 -6.46 -8.29
CA GLN A 78 4.67 -6.51 -9.41
C GLN A 78 3.94 -6.24 -10.72
N GLY A 79 4.49 -5.43 -11.61
CA GLY A 79 3.90 -5.23 -12.93
C GLY A 79 4.31 -3.93 -13.60
N GLU A 80 3.99 -3.83 -14.89
CA GLU A 80 4.34 -2.73 -15.78
C GLU A 80 3.73 -1.39 -15.35
N LYS A 81 4.32 -0.29 -15.82
CA LYS A 81 3.77 1.06 -15.63
C LYS A 81 2.42 1.21 -16.34
N GLY A 82 1.52 1.98 -15.74
CA GLY A 82 0.21 2.27 -16.36
C GLY A 82 -0.89 1.23 -16.09
N THR A 83 -0.67 0.22 -15.28
CA THR A 83 -1.66 -0.82 -14.93
C THR A 83 -2.61 -0.43 -13.79
N ALA A 84 -2.77 0.87 -13.51
CA ALA A 84 -3.68 1.44 -12.50
C ALA A 84 -3.44 0.99 -11.03
N LYS A 85 -2.23 0.51 -10.69
CA LYS A 85 -1.87 0.06 -9.33
C LYS A 85 -2.18 1.10 -8.26
N SER A 86 -1.69 2.33 -8.44
CA SER A 86 -1.93 3.45 -7.50
C SER A 86 -3.40 3.84 -7.39
N THR A 87 -4.16 3.74 -8.49
CA THR A 87 -5.62 3.98 -8.48
C THR A 87 -6.33 2.94 -7.60
N ALA A 88 -5.92 1.67 -7.69
CA ALA A 88 -6.45 0.59 -6.87
C ALA A 88 -6.25 0.86 -5.38
N VAL A 89 -5.04 1.26 -4.99
CA VAL A 89 -4.69 1.51 -3.60
C VAL A 89 -5.43 2.73 -3.03
N ARG A 90 -5.55 3.81 -3.81
CA ARG A 90 -6.33 4.99 -3.37
C ARG A 90 -7.81 4.67 -3.22
N GLY A 91 -8.39 3.94 -4.19
CA GLY A 91 -9.78 3.47 -4.09
C GLY A 91 -10.02 2.52 -2.91
N LEU A 92 -9.00 1.74 -2.51
CA LEU A 92 -9.07 0.87 -1.34
C LEU A 92 -9.25 1.65 -0.03
N ALA A 93 -8.58 2.81 0.12
CA ALA A 93 -8.72 3.64 1.33
C ALA A 93 -10.15 4.13 1.55
N GLU A 94 -10.92 4.32 0.47
CA GLU A 94 -12.32 4.69 0.54
C GLU A 94 -13.24 3.58 1.11
N LEU A 95 -12.75 2.34 1.17
CA LEU A 95 -13.44 1.21 1.80
C LEU A 95 -13.17 1.11 3.32
N MET A 96 -12.21 1.87 3.83
CA MET A 96 -11.88 1.85 5.26
C MET A 96 -12.87 2.71 6.04
N ASP A 97 -13.37 2.19 7.16
CA ASP A 97 -14.25 2.93 8.04
C ASP A 97 -13.54 4.10 8.72
N GLU A 98 -14.28 5.15 9.01
CA GLU A 98 -13.85 6.21 9.90
C GLU A 98 -13.61 5.64 11.31
N VAL A 99 -12.60 6.14 12.01
CA VAL A 99 -12.24 5.68 13.35
C VAL A 99 -12.12 6.86 14.29
N GLU A 100 -12.30 6.62 15.58
CA GLU A 100 -12.05 7.66 16.60
C GLU A 100 -10.59 7.61 17.05
N VAL A 101 -9.93 8.78 16.97
CA VAL A 101 -8.54 8.95 17.41
C VAL A 101 -8.43 10.02 18.49
N ALA A 102 -7.37 9.97 19.28
CA ALA A 102 -7.08 10.99 20.29
C ALA A 102 -6.80 12.35 19.64
N GLU A 103 -7.54 13.39 20.04
CA GLU A 103 -7.39 14.74 19.53
C GLU A 103 -5.96 15.26 19.73
N GLY A 104 -5.36 15.79 18.65
CA GLY A 104 -4.00 16.33 18.64
C GLY A 104 -2.88 15.30 18.79
N CYS A 105 -3.17 14.01 18.76
CA CYS A 105 -2.14 12.96 18.78
C CYS A 105 -1.46 12.82 17.40
N PRO A 106 -0.14 13.02 17.31
CA PRO A 106 0.57 12.93 16.02
C PRO A 106 0.63 11.50 15.48
N PHE A 107 0.33 10.50 16.31
CA PHE A 107 0.33 9.08 15.95
C PHE A 107 -1.08 8.55 15.66
N HIS A 108 -2.11 9.38 15.62
CA HIS A 108 -3.50 8.97 15.40
C HIS A 108 -3.91 7.75 16.25
N CYS A 109 -3.53 7.76 17.55
CA CYS A 109 -3.84 6.66 18.45
C CYS A 109 -5.36 6.48 18.57
N ARG A 110 -5.83 5.27 18.29
CA ARG A 110 -7.25 4.91 18.44
C ARG A 110 -7.59 4.76 19.92
N MET A 111 -8.70 5.39 20.34
CA MET A 111 -9.12 5.36 21.76
C MET A 111 -9.69 4.01 22.18
N ASP A 112 -10.15 3.19 21.24
CA ASP A 112 -10.64 1.82 21.45
C ASP A 112 -9.52 0.76 21.32
N GLY A 113 -8.28 1.17 21.08
CA GLY A 113 -7.15 0.30 20.78
C GLY A 113 -6.17 0.14 21.94
N GLU A 114 -5.45 -0.98 21.93
CA GLU A 114 -4.38 -1.26 22.91
C GLU A 114 -3.06 -0.53 22.60
N ALA A 115 -2.84 -0.16 21.32
CA ALA A 115 -1.60 0.46 20.85
C ALA A 115 -1.66 1.98 20.99
N LEU A 116 -1.32 2.48 22.16
CA LEU A 116 -1.25 3.91 22.46
C LEU A 116 0.20 4.36 22.56
N CYS A 117 0.50 5.59 22.13
CA CYS A 117 1.75 6.26 22.45
C CYS A 117 1.79 6.61 23.95
N ASP A 118 2.97 6.95 24.47
CA ASP A 118 3.17 7.22 25.88
C ASP A 118 2.28 8.38 26.39
N GLU A 119 2.10 9.42 25.56
CA GLU A 119 1.23 10.55 25.89
C GLU A 119 -0.25 10.17 25.99
N CYS A 120 -0.76 9.36 25.05
CA CYS A 120 -2.14 8.89 25.09
C CYS A 120 -2.37 7.91 26.23
N ARG A 121 -1.36 7.09 26.56
CA ARG A 121 -1.41 6.16 27.69
C ARG A 121 -1.46 6.89 29.03
N SER A 122 -0.71 7.98 29.17
CA SER A 122 -0.69 8.81 30.39
C SER A 122 -1.88 9.75 30.52
N SER A 123 -2.62 10.01 29.43
CA SER A 123 -3.74 10.93 29.40
C SER A 123 -5.02 10.27 28.83
N PRO A 124 -5.63 9.32 29.53
CA PRO A 124 -6.76 8.54 29.02
C PRO A 124 -8.05 9.37 28.80
N ALA A 125 -8.11 10.58 29.37
CA ALA A 125 -9.25 11.50 29.22
C ALA A 125 -9.17 12.40 27.97
N ARG A 126 -8.26 12.13 27.02
CA ARG A 126 -8.23 12.86 25.74
C ARG A 126 -9.54 12.71 25.00
N ARG A 127 -9.97 13.80 24.36
CA ARG A 127 -11.16 13.80 23.52
C ARG A 127 -10.93 12.92 22.30
N ALA A 128 -11.91 12.09 21.96
CA ALA A 128 -11.95 11.34 20.71
C ALA A 128 -12.49 12.24 19.59
N VAL A 129 -11.86 12.20 18.43
CA VAL A 129 -12.31 12.90 17.22
C VAL A 129 -12.35 11.94 16.04
N PRO A 130 -13.33 12.09 15.12
CA PRO A 130 -13.43 11.25 13.94
C PRO A 130 -12.21 11.48 13.05
N TYR A 131 -11.67 10.38 12.53
CA TYR A 131 -10.52 10.38 11.63
C TYR A 131 -10.80 9.49 10.42
N ARG A 132 -10.78 10.11 9.24
CA ARG A 132 -10.89 9.39 7.97
C ARG A 132 -9.54 8.82 7.60
N ARG A 133 -9.47 7.50 7.51
CA ARG A 133 -8.27 6.79 7.09
C ARG A 133 -7.93 7.10 5.64
N ARG A 134 -6.64 7.09 5.31
CA ARG A 134 -6.13 7.54 4.01
C ARG A 134 -4.92 6.74 3.54
N VAL A 135 -4.49 6.98 2.31
CA VAL A 135 -3.20 6.54 1.81
C VAL A 135 -2.14 7.56 2.20
N VAL A 136 -1.08 7.10 2.85
CA VAL A 136 0.16 7.84 3.08
C VAL A 136 1.16 7.37 2.03
N GLU A 137 1.62 8.29 1.19
CA GLU A 137 2.56 7.98 0.12
C GLU A 137 3.99 8.24 0.59
N LEU A 138 4.86 7.25 0.40
CA LEU A 138 6.29 7.37 0.68
C LEU A 138 7.02 7.65 -0.63
N PRO A 139 7.66 8.84 -0.77
CA PRO A 139 8.48 9.14 -1.94
C PRO A 139 9.76 8.29 -1.96
N VAL A 140 10.19 7.81 -3.13
CA VAL A 140 11.46 7.08 -3.31
C VAL A 140 12.71 7.86 -2.88
N SER A 141 12.62 9.19 -2.81
CA SER A 141 13.69 10.07 -2.32
C SER A 141 13.60 10.35 -0.82
N ALA A 142 12.75 9.64 -0.06
CA ALA A 142 12.64 9.85 1.38
C ALA A 142 13.92 9.37 2.08
N THR A 143 14.45 10.20 2.97
CA THR A 143 15.53 9.83 3.87
C THR A 143 14.99 9.00 5.05
N GLU A 144 15.84 8.21 5.68
CA GLU A 144 15.48 7.42 6.87
C GLU A 144 14.80 8.29 7.94
N ASP A 145 15.38 9.45 8.26
CA ASP A 145 14.84 10.40 9.24
C ASP A 145 13.41 10.83 8.94
N ARG A 146 13.10 11.04 7.66
CA ARG A 146 11.74 11.39 7.24
C ARG A 146 10.78 10.21 7.37
N VAL A 147 11.26 9.00 7.27
CA VAL A 147 10.46 7.78 7.40
C VAL A 147 10.18 7.48 8.86
N VAL A 148 11.22 7.32 9.67
CA VAL A 148 11.12 6.89 11.06
C VAL A 148 10.80 8.03 12.03
N GLY A 149 11.18 9.28 11.69
CA GLY A 149 11.18 10.45 12.56
C GLY A 149 12.54 10.70 13.21
N THR A 150 12.65 11.82 13.90
CA THR A 150 13.90 12.29 14.51
C THR A 150 13.73 12.63 15.98
N LEU A 151 14.80 12.48 16.75
CA LEU A 151 14.90 12.99 18.12
C LEU A 151 15.52 14.39 18.08
N ASP A 152 14.78 15.41 18.54
CA ASP A 152 15.30 16.75 18.71
C ASP A 152 16.08 16.83 20.04
N LEU A 153 17.39 16.58 19.94
CA LEU A 153 18.30 16.55 21.09
C LEU A 153 18.46 17.93 21.74
N GLU A 154 18.43 19.01 20.95
CA GLU A 154 18.55 20.36 21.52
C GLU A 154 17.37 20.70 22.41
N ARG A 155 16.17 20.34 21.94
CA ARG A 155 14.94 20.57 22.69
C ARG A 155 14.85 19.64 23.90
N ALA A 156 15.26 18.38 23.74
CA ALA A 156 15.33 17.43 24.85
C ALA A 156 16.26 17.88 25.96
N LEU A 157 17.42 18.47 25.63
CA LEU A 157 18.37 19.03 26.61
C LEU A 157 17.87 20.32 27.27
N LYS A 158 17.14 21.18 26.54
CA LYS A 158 16.64 22.47 27.06
C LYS A 158 15.39 22.31 27.91
N GLU A 159 14.47 21.45 27.53
CA GLU A 159 13.16 21.29 28.14
C GLU A 159 13.09 20.09 29.10
N GLY A 160 14.13 19.26 29.19
CA GLY A 160 14.17 18.07 30.04
C GLY A 160 13.20 16.98 29.65
N GLY A 161 12.62 17.08 28.44
CA GLY A 161 11.62 16.15 27.89
C GLY A 161 12.11 15.45 26.63
N ARG A 162 11.43 14.34 26.26
CA ARG A 162 11.68 13.66 24.99
C ARG A 162 11.01 14.43 23.86
N ALA A 163 11.76 15.22 23.11
CA ALA A 163 11.25 15.86 21.91
C ALA A 163 11.47 14.92 20.71
N PHE A 164 10.38 14.35 20.21
CA PHE A 164 10.36 13.50 19.02
C PHE A 164 9.59 14.19 17.89
N GLU A 165 10.20 14.29 16.73
CA GLU A 165 9.56 14.77 15.51
C GLU A 165 9.04 13.58 14.71
N PRO A 166 7.70 13.40 14.58
CA PRO A 166 7.09 12.24 13.94
C PRO A 166 7.38 12.17 12.45
N GLY A 167 7.82 11.01 11.97
CA GLY A 167 8.04 10.71 10.56
C GLY A 167 6.79 10.19 9.85
N LEU A 168 7.01 9.64 8.63
CA LEU A 168 5.93 9.07 7.82
C LEU A 168 5.30 7.82 8.46
N LEU A 169 6.07 7.00 9.21
CA LEU A 169 5.54 5.85 9.92
C LEU A 169 4.54 6.24 11.02
N ALA A 170 4.75 7.39 11.65
CA ALA A 170 3.78 7.95 12.59
C ALA A 170 2.46 8.33 11.90
N GLN A 171 2.56 8.97 10.73
CA GLN A 171 1.39 9.34 9.92
C GLN A 171 0.69 8.10 9.33
N ALA A 172 1.43 7.03 9.07
CA ALA A 172 0.90 5.79 8.52
C ALA A 172 0.09 4.99 9.55
N ASN A 173 0.24 5.25 10.84
CA ASN A 173 -0.49 4.50 11.87
C ASN A 173 -2.01 4.55 11.66
N GLY A 174 -2.65 3.39 11.54
CA GLY A 174 -4.07 3.24 11.22
C GLY A 174 -4.42 3.41 9.74
N ASN A 175 -3.45 3.68 8.87
CA ASN A 175 -3.61 4.03 7.45
C ASN A 175 -3.03 2.96 6.51
N ILE A 176 -3.08 3.22 5.21
CA ILE A 176 -2.34 2.47 4.20
C ILE A 176 -1.04 3.24 3.90
N LEU A 177 0.10 2.58 4.01
CA LEU A 177 1.38 3.10 3.54
C LEU A 177 1.63 2.58 2.13
N TYR A 178 1.63 3.48 1.16
CA TYR A 178 1.87 3.17 -0.24
C TYR A 178 3.28 3.59 -0.64
N VAL A 179 4.02 2.65 -1.21
CA VAL A 179 5.38 2.86 -1.70
C VAL A 179 5.40 2.53 -3.19
N ASP A 180 5.49 3.55 -4.04
CA ASP A 180 5.64 3.34 -5.47
C ASP A 180 7.11 3.04 -5.80
N GLU A 181 7.35 2.00 -6.62
CA GLU A 181 8.69 1.56 -7.01
C GLU A 181 9.60 1.28 -5.78
N ILE A 182 9.12 0.43 -4.86
CA ILE A 182 9.81 0.11 -3.60
C ILE A 182 11.23 -0.47 -3.82
N ASN A 183 11.48 -1.09 -4.97
CA ASN A 183 12.80 -1.59 -5.37
C ASN A 183 13.84 -0.49 -5.64
N LEU A 184 13.41 0.78 -5.72
CA LEU A 184 14.31 1.93 -5.85
C LEU A 184 14.68 2.56 -4.49
N LEU A 185 14.05 2.13 -3.40
CA LEU A 185 14.44 2.55 -2.05
C LEU A 185 15.74 1.85 -1.63
N GLU A 186 16.46 2.49 -0.73
CA GLU A 186 17.60 1.85 -0.07
C GLU A 186 17.13 0.67 0.80
N ASP A 187 17.84 -0.45 0.76
CA ASP A 187 17.44 -1.69 1.44
C ASP A 187 17.14 -1.51 2.92
N HIS A 188 17.91 -0.68 3.63
CA HIS A 188 17.68 -0.44 5.05
C HIS A 188 16.36 0.27 5.33
N ILE A 189 15.88 1.15 4.43
CA ILE A 189 14.57 1.78 4.55
C ILE A 189 13.48 0.73 4.36
N VAL A 190 13.63 -0.15 3.35
CA VAL A 190 12.67 -1.24 3.12
C VAL A 190 12.62 -2.18 4.33
N ASP A 191 13.76 -2.52 4.93
CA ASP A 191 13.83 -3.31 6.17
C ASP A 191 13.01 -2.67 7.29
N VAL A 192 13.22 -1.37 7.56
CA VAL A 192 12.50 -0.63 8.61
C VAL A 192 10.98 -0.62 8.35
N LEU A 193 10.57 -0.44 7.08
CA LEU A 193 9.14 -0.48 6.71
C LEU A 193 8.51 -1.84 7.01
N LEU A 194 9.19 -2.92 6.61
CA LEU A 194 8.72 -4.30 6.77
C LEU A 194 8.71 -4.72 8.25
N ASP A 195 9.72 -4.33 9.02
CA ASP A 195 9.79 -4.60 10.46
C ASP A 195 8.69 -3.84 11.21
N SER A 196 8.49 -2.57 10.90
CA SER A 196 7.42 -1.77 11.51
C SER A 196 6.04 -2.31 11.17
N ALA A 197 5.82 -2.75 9.90
CA ALA A 197 4.56 -3.38 9.49
C ALA A 197 4.29 -4.69 10.23
N ALA A 198 5.33 -5.50 10.46
CA ALA A 198 5.22 -6.77 11.17
C ALA A 198 5.01 -6.60 12.68
N MET A 199 5.74 -5.67 13.30
CA MET A 199 5.71 -5.44 14.76
C MET A 199 4.55 -4.52 15.18
N GLY A 200 4.07 -3.65 14.28
CA GLY A 200 3.08 -2.61 14.57
C GLY A 200 3.61 -1.47 15.44
N VAL A 201 4.92 -1.37 15.55
CA VAL A 201 5.65 -0.36 16.34
C VAL A 201 6.87 0.09 15.56
N ASN A 202 7.15 1.39 15.57
CA ASN A 202 8.43 1.95 15.13
C ASN A 202 9.26 2.34 16.35
N THR A 203 10.54 1.95 16.38
CA THR A 203 11.47 2.30 17.44
C THR A 203 12.68 3.02 16.83
N VAL A 204 12.95 4.21 17.34
CA VAL A 204 14.07 5.05 16.92
C VAL A 204 15.07 5.12 18.07
N GLU A 205 16.31 4.71 17.81
CA GLU A 205 17.40 4.75 18.78
C GLU A 205 18.51 5.67 18.27
N ARG A 206 18.79 6.73 19.02
CA ARG A 206 19.88 7.67 18.72
C ARG A 206 20.56 8.13 19.99
N GLU A 207 21.88 8.12 19.99
CA GLU A 207 22.74 8.61 21.09
C GLU A 207 22.34 8.07 22.48
N GLY A 208 21.89 6.81 22.54
CA GLY A 208 21.46 6.16 23.78
C GLY A 208 20.05 6.52 24.23
N ILE A 209 19.30 7.31 23.46
CA ILE A 209 17.88 7.57 23.68
C ILE A 209 17.07 6.69 22.76
N SER A 210 16.11 5.94 23.32
CA SER A 210 15.16 5.13 22.58
C SER A 210 13.75 5.71 22.69
N TYR A 211 13.08 5.83 21.57
CA TYR A 211 11.68 6.26 21.49
C TYR A 211 10.87 5.32 20.62
N SER A 212 9.74 4.82 21.13
CA SER A 212 8.86 3.91 20.41
C SER A 212 7.46 4.49 20.29
N HIS A 213 6.83 4.29 19.14
CA HIS A 213 5.45 4.72 18.91
C HIS A 213 4.70 3.68 18.07
N PRO A 214 3.35 3.67 18.15
CA PRO A 214 2.54 2.81 17.29
C PRO A 214 2.76 3.11 15.81
N ALA A 215 2.93 2.05 15.01
CA ALA A 215 3.09 2.10 13.56
C ALA A 215 2.35 0.92 12.91
N ARG A 216 1.05 0.79 13.18
CA ARG A 216 0.19 -0.26 12.61
C ARG A 216 -0.42 0.25 11.32
N PHE A 217 0.06 -0.22 10.19
CA PHE A 217 -0.40 0.20 8.85
C PHE A 217 -0.45 -1.00 7.90
N ILE A 218 -1.18 -0.83 6.82
CA ILE A 218 -1.17 -1.79 5.72
C ILE A 218 -0.11 -1.34 4.72
N LEU A 219 0.94 -2.13 4.54
CA LEU A 219 1.99 -1.84 3.57
C LEU A 219 1.56 -2.31 2.18
N VAL A 220 1.60 -1.41 1.20
CA VAL A 220 1.43 -1.74 -0.21
C VAL A 220 2.61 -1.18 -0.98
N GLY A 221 3.46 -2.07 -1.46
CA GLY A 221 4.59 -1.74 -2.33
C GLY A 221 4.27 -2.06 -3.78
N THR A 222 4.73 -1.23 -4.72
CA THR A 222 4.76 -1.59 -6.14
C THR A 222 6.19 -1.81 -6.59
N MET A 223 6.38 -2.68 -7.56
CA MET A 223 7.67 -2.95 -8.18
C MET A 223 7.50 -3.11 -9.69
N ASN A 224 8.43 -2.52 -10.45
CA ASN A 224 8.58 -2.81 -11.86
C ASN A 224 9.84 -3.69 -12.04
N PRO A 225 9.72 -4.93 -12.53
CA PRO A 225 10.86 -5.83 -12.73
C PRO A 225 11.94 -5.27 -13.66
N GLU A 226 11.57 -4.38 -14.60
CA GLU A 226 12.53 -3.75 -15.52
C GLU A 226 13.49 -2.78 -14.81
N GLU A 227 13.13 -2.27 -13.63
CA GLU A 227 13.91 -1.30 -12.86
C GLU A 227 14.77 -1.94 -11.77
N GLY A 228 14.77 -3.27 -11.70
CA GLY A 228 15.52 -4.06 -10.74
C GLY A 228 14.64 -4.84 -9.77
N ASP A 229 15.25 -5.80 -9.09
CA ASP A 229 14.58 -6.67 -8.14
C ASP A 229 14.90 -6.28 -6.70
N LEU A 230 13.95 -6.54 -5.80
CA LEU A 230 14.21 -6.54 -4.37
C LEU A 230 15.05 -7.77 -3.99
N ARG A 231 15.91 -7.62 -2.98
CA ARG A 231 16.63 -8.76 -2.43
C ARG A 231 15.67 -9.84 -1.93
N PRO A 232 16.00 -11.13 -2.13
CA PRO A 232 15.12 -12.23 -1.71
C PRO A 232 14.68 -12.19 -0.24
N GLN A 233 15.57 -11.69 0.62
CA GLN A 233 15.31 -11.53 2.06
C GLN A 233 14.24 -10.48 2.36
N LEU A 234 14.13 -9.42 1.53
CA LEU A 234 13.10 -8.40 1.63
C LEU A 234 11.79 -8.90 1.03
N LEU A 235 11.87 -9.59 -0.12
CA LEU A 235 10.71 -10.21 -0.75
C LEU A 235 9.98 -11.18 0.19
N ASP A 236 10.72 -12.07 0.87
CA ASP A 236 10.15 -13.04 1.82
C ASP A 236 9.34 -12.38 2.96
N ARG A 237 9.64 -11.13 3.31
CA ARG A 237 8.94 -10.42 4.38
C ARG A 237 7.57 -9.90 3.97
N PHE A 238 7.31 -9.67 2.67
CA PHE A 238 5.96 -9.36 2.21
C PHE A 238 5.04 -10.56 2.43
N GLY A 239 3.83 -10.29 2.89
CA GLY A 239 2.83 -11.35 3.07
C GLY A 239 2.36 -11.92 1.75
N LEU A 240 1.88 -11.07 0.89
CA LEU A 240 1.29 -11.44 -0.40
C LEU A 240 2.03 -10.74 -1.55
N MET A 241 2.10 -11.41 -2.69
CA MET A 241 2.56 -10.83 -3.95
C MET A 241 1.56 -11.09 -5.06
N VAL A 242 1.37 -10.10 -5.92
CA VAL A 242 0.48 -10.19 -7.07
C VAL A 242 1.18 -9.63 -8.30
N GLU A 243 1.18 -10.38 -9.38
CA GLU A 243 1.58 -9.89 -10.70
C GLU A 243 0.39 -9.24 -11.39
N VAL A 244 0.62 -8.06 -11.95
CA VAL A 244 -0.39 -7.27 -12.64
C VAL A 244 0.07 -6.97 -14.05
N HIS A 245 -0.69 -7.47 -15.01
CA HIS A 245 -0.49 -7.21 -16.43
C HIS A 245 -1.60 -6.31 -16.97
N GLY A 246 -1.33 -5.62 -18.08
CA GLY A 246 -2.38 -4.91 -18.80
C GLY A 246 -3.47 -5.88 -19.29
N GLU A 247 -4.72 -5.43 -19.26
CA GLU A 247 -5.85 -6.24 -19.76
C GLU A 247 -5.61 -6.70 -21.21
N GLN A 248 -5.63 -8.00 -21.41
CA GLN A 248 -5.40 -8.61 -22.74
C GLN A 248 -6.70 -8.77 -23.52
N GLU A 249 -7.82 -8.91 -22.83
CA GLU A 249 -9.12 -9.06 -23.45
C GLU A 249 -9.65 -7.70 -23.96
N ALA A 250 -10.02 -7.64 -25.23
CA ALA A 250 -10.42 -6.40 -25.90
C ALA A 250 -11.64 -5.72 -25.25
N GLU A 251 -12.63 -6.50 -24.80
CA GLU A 251 -13.82 -5.95 -24.15
C GLU A 251 -13.51 -5.41 -22.73
N ALA A 252 -12.67 -6.12 -21.95
CA ALA A 252 -12.21 -5.63 -20.66
C ALA A 252 -11.41 -4.32 -20.82
N ARG A 253 -10.48 -4.28 -21.79
CA ARG A 253 -9.70 -3.08 -22.10
C ARG A 253 -10.56 -1.89 -22.53
N LYS A 254 -11.55 -2.12 -23.34
CA LYS A 254 -12.54 -1.11 -23.76
C LYS A 254 -13.33 -0.58 -22.56
N GLU A 255 -13.73 -1.47 -21.64
CA GLU A 255 -14.47 -1.07 -20.45
C GLU A 255 -13.60 -0.26 -19.48
N VAL A 256 -12.31 -0.59 -19.30
CA VAL A 256 -11.35 0.23 -18.56
C VAL A 256 -11.33 1.66 -19.08
N VAL A 257 -11.17 1.82 -20.39
CA VAL A 257 -11.12 3.15 -21.03
C VAL A 257 -12.45 3.89 -20.87
N ARG A 258 -13.59 3.20 -21.12
CA ARG A 258 -14.93 3.80 -20.98
C ARG A 258 -15.18 4.32 -19.57
N ARG A 259 -14.90 3.52 -18.55
CA ARG A 259 -15.08 3.92 -17.13
C ARG A 259 -14.14 5.07 -16.76
N ARG A 260 -12.91 5.04 -17.25
CA ARG A 260 -11.95 6.11 -16.97
C ARG A 260 -12.40 7.44 -17.56
N LEU A 261 -12.83 7.48 -18.82
CA LEU A 261 -13.34 8.68 -19.46
C LEU A 261 -14.61 9.21 -18.76
N ALA A 262 -15.54 8.32 -18.38
CA ALA A 262 -16.74 8.70 -17.65
C ALA A 262 -16.42 9.31 -16.26
N PHE A 263 -15.39 8.80 -15.57
CA PHE A 263 -14.92 9.39 -14.32
C PHE A 263 -14.30 10.78 -14.55
N GLU A 264 -13.50 10.96 -15.60
CA GLU A 264 -12.86 12.23 -15.92
C GLU A 264 -13.88 13.30 -16.35
N GLU A 265 -14.95 12.89 -17.05
CA GLU A 265 -16.04 13.78 -17.48
C GLU A 265 -16.87 14.28 -16.29
N ASN A 266 -17.26 13.41 -15.37
CA ASN A 266 -18.03 13.79 -14.19
C ASN A 266 -17.72 12.86 -12.99
N PRO A 267 -16.69 13.17 -12.19
CA PRO A 267 -16.28 12.36 -11.05
C PRO A 267 -17.39 12.16 -10.01
N ALA A 268 -18.18 13.21 -9.74
CA ALA A 268 -19.25 13.15 -8.75
C ALA A 268 -20.36 12.16 -9.18
N ALA A 269 -20.85 12.27 -10.41
CA ALA A 269 -21.87 11.38 -10.93
C ALA A 269 -21.36 9.93 -11.06
N PHE A 270 -20.08 9.75 -11.45
CA PHE A 270 -19.46 8.45 -11.53
C PHE A 270 -19.37 7.78 -10.15
N CYS A 271 -18.87 8.50 -9.14
CA CYS A 271 -18.80 8.01 -7.76
C CYS A 271 -20.19 7.69 -7.21
N ALA A 272 -21.18 8.54 -7.44
CA ALA A 272 -22.57 8.30 -7.02
C ALA A 272 -23.15 7.02 -7.63
N ARG A 273 -22.84 6.74 -8.89
CA ARG A 273 -23.26 5.51 -9.58
C ARG A 273 -22.70 4.24 -8.92
N TRP A 274 -21.43 4.29 -8.46
CA TRP A 274 -20.74 3.13 -7.86
C TRP A 274 -20.86 3.08 -6.33
N ALA A 275 -21.53 4.04 -5.72
CA ALA A 275 -21.68 4.10 -4.26
C ALA A 275 -22.38 2.86 -3.67
N PRO A 276 -23.42 2.25 -4.29
CA PRO A 276 -24.05 1.06 -3.74
C PRO A 276 -23.11 -0.15 -3.67
N GLU A 277 -22.31 -0.39 -4.73
CA GLU A 277 -21.35 -1.49 -4.79
C GLU A 277 -20.18 -1.23 -3.83
N GLN A 278 -19.73 0.02 -3.74
CA GLN A 278 -18.69 0.42 -2.79
C GLN A 278 -19.14 0.17 -1.35
N GLU A 279 -20.37 0.52 -1.01
CA GLU A 279 -20.95 0.31 0.31
C GLU A 279 -21.20 -1.17 0.61
N ALA A 280 -21.62 -1.96 -0.38
CA ALA A 280 -21.75 -3.41 -0.24
C ALA A 280 -20.40 -4.07 0.06
N LEU A 281 -19.35 -3.61 -0.61
CA LEU A 281 -17.98 -4.11 -0.39
C LEU A 281 -17.46 -3.71 1.00
N ARG A 282 -17.71 -2.46 1.44
CA ARG A 282 -17.37 -2.00 2.81
C ARG A 282 -18.01 -2.87 3.87
N ARG A 283 -19.34 -3.12 3.75
CA ARG A 283 -20.06 -4.00 4.69
C ARG A 283 -19.52 -5.41 4.69
N ARG A 284 -19.17 -5.95 3.51
CA ARG A 284 -18.55 -7.27 3.39
C ARG A 284 -17.21 -7.35 4.14
N ILE A 285 -16.36 -6.32 4.02
CA ILE A 285 -15.08 -6.22 4.75
C ILE A 285 -15.34 -6.17 6.27
N GLY A 286 -16.24 -5.30 6.73
CA GLY A 286 -16.57 -5.19 8.17
C GLY A 286 -17.11 -6.50 8.74
N SER A 287 -18.00 -7.19 8.01
CA SER A 287 -18.50 -8.52 8.40
C SER A 287 -17.37 -9.57 8.45
N ALA A 288 -16.45 -9.54 7.49
CA ALA A 288 -15.29 -10.44 7.47
C ALA A 288 -14.35 -10.19 8.64
N GLN A 289 -14.07 -8.93 8.98
CA GLN A 289 -13.24 -8.57 10.15
C GLN A 289 -13.86 -9.07 11.46
N ALA A 290 -15.18 -8.95 11.62
CA ALA A 290 -15.90 -9.45 12.79
C ALA A 290 -15.93 -10.99 12.86
N LEU A 291 -15.99 -11.66 11.71
CA LEU A 291 -16.02 -13.13 11.62
C LEU A 291 -14.63 -13.75 11.77
N LEU A 292 -13.57 -13.07 11.35
CA LEU A 292 -12.20 -13.59 11.28
C LEU A 292 -11.71 -14.31 12.54
N PRO A 293 -11.96 -13.81 13.77
CA PRO A 293 -11.54 -14.52 14.99
C PRO A 293 -12.24 -15.86 15.22
N GLN A 294 -13.40 -16.08 14.57
CA GLN A 294 -14.23 -17.27 14.71
C GLN A 294 -13.94 -18.32 13.63
N VAL A 295 -13.16 -17.96 12.60
CA VAL A 295 -12.84 -18.90 11.52
C VAL A 295 -11.81 -19.92 11.98
N SER A 296 -12.21 -21.20 11.96
CA SER A 296 -11.37 -22.33 12.28
C SER A 296 -10.46 -22.75 11.12
N LEU A 297 -9.32 -23.34 11.48
CA LEU A 297 -8.38 -23.96 10.55
C LEU A 297 -8.31 -25.45 10.86
N PRO A 298 -8.95 -26.33 10.09
CA PRO A 298 -8.90 -27.79 10.29
C PRO A 298 -7.48 -28.36 10.12
N GLU A 299 -7.17 -29.42 10.87
CA GLU A 299 -5.85 -30.08 10.86
C GLU A 299 -5.34 -30.46 9.45
N PRO A 300 -6.19 -30.97 8.52
CA PRO A 300 -5.74 -31.29 7.16
C PRO A 300 -5.12 -30.11 6.39
N LEU A 301 -5.44 -28.86 6.76
CA LEU A 301 -4.81 -27.69 6.14
C LEU A 301 -3.35 -27.54 6.57
N PHE A 302 -3.03 -27.85 7.85
CA PHE A 302 -1.64 -27.82 8.33
C PHE A 302 -0.81 -28.90 7.68
N ASP A 303 -1.34 -30.11 7.53
CA ASP A 303 -0.66 -31.20 6.81
C ASP A 303 -0.37 -30.82 5.36
N THR A 304 -1.35 -30.23 4.68
CA THR A 304 -1.20 -29.79 3.28
C THR A 304 -0.19 -28.66 3.14
N VAL A 305 -0.22 -27.66 4.02
CA VAL A 305 0.76 -26.56 4.02
C VAL A 305 2.17 -27.12 4.18
N ALA A 306 2.40 -27.99 5.16
CA ALA A 306 3.71 -28.59 5.40
C ALA A 306 4.18 -29.39 4.18
N ARG A 307 3.29 -30.20 3.58
CA ARG A 307 3.58 -30.98 2.35
C ARG A 307 3.93 -30.06 1.18
N VAL A 308 3.14 -29.03 0.92
CA VAL A 308 3.34 -28.09 -0.21
C VAL A 308 4.64 -27.30 -0.03
N CYS A 309 4.87 -26.71 1.13
CA CYS A 309 6.08 -25.92 1.38
C CYS A 309 7.36 -26.79 1.31
N THR A 310 7.29 -28.03 1.78
CA THR A 310 8.40 -29.02 1.65
C THR A 310 8.65 -29.38 0.20
N ALA A 311 7.60 -29.70 -0.57
CA ALA A 311 7.71 -30.07 -1.98
C ALA A 311 8.31 -28.94 -2.83
N LEU A 312 7.95 -27.68 -2.52
CA LEU A 312 8.44 -26.49 -3.20
C LEU A 312 9.76 -25.96 -2.62
N GLN A 313 10.33 -26.63 -1.61
CA GLN A 313 11.58 -26.23 -0.94
C GLN A 313 11.58 -24.78 -0.46
N VAL A 314 10.47 -24.31 0.12
CA VAL A 314 10.33 -22.97 0.67
C VAL A 314 11.13 -22.86 1.96
N ASP A 315 11.89 -21.79 2.10
CA ASP A 315 12.73 -21.55 3.28
C ASP A 315 11.90 -21.01 4.47
N GLY A 316 12.14 -21.59 5.65
CA GLY A 316 11.50 -21.15 6.92
C GLY A 316 10.02 -21.46 7.00
N HIS A 317 9.33 -20.85 7.98
CA HIS A 317 7.91 -21.09 8.27
C HIS A 317 7.00 -19.86 8.04
N ARG A 318 7.56 -18.80 7.48
CA ARG A 318 6.77 -17.57 7.21
C ARG A 318 5.70 -17.82 6.15
N ALA A 319 6.03 -18.59 5.11
CA ALA A 319 5.10 -19.00 4.07
C ALA A 319 3.93 -19.79 4.64
N ASP A 320 4.22 -20.81 5.47
CA ASP A 320 3.23 -21.67 6.13
C ASP A 320 2.20 -20.83 6.90
N ILE A 321 2.70 -19.94 7.76
CA ILE A 321 1.87 -19.05 8.58
C ILE A 321 1.05 -18.11 7.71
N THR A 322 1.66 -17.54 6.65
CA THR A 322 0.98 -16.60 5.76
C THR A 322 -0.12 -17.30 4.96
N MET A 323 0.12 -18.49 4.44
CA MET A 323 -0.91 -19.29 3.74
C MET A 323 -2.13 -19.56 4.63
N LEU A 324 -1.91 -20.02 5.85
CA LEU A 324 -2.99 -20.31 6.81
C LEU A 324 -3.77 -19.05 7.19
N LYS A 325 -3.08 -17.93 7.48
CA LYS A 325 -3.74 -16.65 7.76
C LYS A 325 -4.53 -16.15 6.56
N THR A 326 -3.98 -16.29 5.34
CA THR A 326 -4.62 -15.86 4.10
C THR A 326 -5.86 -16.72 3.82
N ALA A 327 -5.79 -18.04 3.98
CA ALA A 327 -6.92 -18.94 3.83
C ALA A 327 -8.05 -18.61 4.83
N ARG A 328 -7.68 -18.33 6.09
CA ARG A 328 -8.63 -17.87 7.11
C ARG A 328 -9.30 -16.54 6.73
N ALA A 329 -8.55 -15.60 6.23
CA ALA A 329 -9.08 -14.30 5.79
C ALA A 329 -9.97 -14.43 4.54
N LEU A 330 -9.65 -15.34 3.59
CA LEU A 330 -10.50 -15.68 2.45
C LEU A 330 -11.84 -16.26 2.91
N ALA A 331 -11.81 -17.25 3.80
CA ALA A 331 -13.04 -17.86 4.36
C ALA A 331 -13.92 -16.80 5.06
N ALA A 332 -13.30 -15.93 5.87
CA ALA A 332 -14.01 -14.80 6.50
C ALA A 332 -14.66 -13.87 5.47
N LEU A 333 -13.93 -13.51 4.41
CA LEU A 333 -14.42 -12.64 3.33
C LEU A 333 -15.58 -13.27 2.56
N GLU A 334 -15.64 -14.60 2.52
CA GLU A 334 -16.73 -15.39 1.93
C GLU A 334 -17.85 -15.73 2.92
N GLY A 335 -17.74 -15.25 4.16
CA GLY A 335 -18.76 -15.46 5.21
C GLY A 335 -18.76 -16.85 5.79
N ARG A 336 -17.65 -17.60 5.70
CA ARG A 336 -17.52 -18.96 6.23
C ARG A 336 -16.77 -18.97 7.55
N THR A 337 -17.18 -19.86 8.46
CA THR A 337 -16.59 -20.05 9.80
C THR A 337 -15.50 -21.11 9.82
N GLU A 338 -15.19 -21.74 8.69
CA GLU A 338 -14.13 -22.71 8.52
C GLU A 338 -13.44 -22.50 7.18
N ALA A 339 -12.11 -22.49 7.17
CA ALA A 339 -11.32 -22.44 5.95
C ALA A 339 -11.18 -23.85 5.35
N GLY A 340 -11.29 -23.95 4.04
CA GLY A 340 -11.17 -25.19 3.31
C GLY A 340 -9.92 -25.24 2.40
N MET A 341 -9.83 -26.34 1.66
CA MET A 341 -8.71 -26.60 0.75
C MET A 341 -8.64 -25.58 -0.39
N GLU A 342 -9.79 -25.11 -0.89
CA GLU A 342 -9.85 -24.13 -1.97
C GLU A 342 -9.31 -22.76 -1.52
N GLU A 343 -9.65 -22.31 -0.29
CA GLU A 343 -9.06 -21.09 0.25
C GLU A 343 -7.56 -21.24 0.45
N LEU A 344 -7.10 -22.42 0.87
CA LEU A 344 -5.68 -22.67 1.04
C LEU A 344 -4.94 -22.66 -0.30
N ARG A 345 -5.51 -23.23 -1.35
CA ARG A 345 -4.96 -23.19 -2.72
C ARG A 345 -4.85 -21.74 -3.22
N ARG A 346 -5.92 -20.97 -3.10
CA ARG A 346 -5.92 -19.54 -3.48
C ARG A 346 -4.95 -18.71 -2.63
N ALA A 347 -4.79 -19.06 -1.37
CA ALA A 347 -3.80 -18.44 -0.48
C ALA A 347 -2.38 -18.73 -0.96
N ALA A 348 -2.09 -19.94 -1.40
CA ALA A 348 -0.78 -20.32 -1.94
C ALA A 348 -0.41 -19.50 -3.19
N GLU A 349 -1.36 -19.27 -4.10
CA GLU A 349 -1.15 -18.44 -5.28
C GLU A 349 -0.74 -16.99 -4.97
N LEU A 350 -1.11 -16.47 -3.79
CA LEU A 350 -0.76 -15.12 -3.34
C LEU A 350 0.49 -15.10 -2.45
N ALA A 351 0.71 -16.14 -1.65
CA ALA A 351 1.73 -16.17 -0.62
C ALA A 351 3.06 -16.79 -1.07
N LEU A 352 3.08 -17.66 -2.09
CA LEU A 352 4.26 -18.41 -2.47
C LEU A 352 5.09 -17.83 -3.63
N PRO A 353 4.55 -17.13 -4.64
CA PRO A 353 5.30 -16.79 -5.86
C PRO A 353 6.65 -16.10 -5.61
N HIS A 354 6.74 -15.22 -4.63
CA HIS A 354 7.95 -14.48 -4.28
C HIS A 354 8.90 -15.23 -3.33
N ARG A 355 8.49 -16.41 -2.84
CA ARG A 355 9.26 -17.26 -1.91
C ARG A 355 9.84 -18.51 -2.56
N LEU A 356 9.47 -18.74 -3.82
CA LEU A 356 9.99 -19.89 -4.56
C LEU A 356 11.43 -19.63 -5.01
N ARG A 357 12.27 -20.65 -4.89
CA ARG A 357 13.63 -20.59 -5.41
C ARG A 357 13.57 -20.56 -6.94
N ARG A 358 14.01 -19.46 -7.52
CA ARG A 358 14.12 -19.31 -8.96
C ARG A 358 15.41 -19.95 -9.45
N ALA A 359 15.33 -20.73 -10.52
CA ALA A 359 16.52 -21.11 -11.24
C ALA A 359 17.16 -19.86 -11.91
N PRO A 360 18.50 -19.79 -12.01
CA PRO A 360 19.16 -18.71 -12.73
C PRO A 360 18.60 -18.67 -14.17
N PHE A 361 18.08 -17.50 -14.60
CA PHE A 361 17.48 -17.24 -15.93
C PHE A 361 15.97 -17.52 -16.08
N GLU A 362 15.21 -17.88 -15.05
CA GLU A 362 13.75 -17.88 -15.13
C GLU A 362 13.20 -16.47 -14.93
N GLN A 363 12.37 -16.00 -15.89
CA GLN A 363 11.66 -14.73 -15.77
C GLN A 363 10.57 -14.83 -14.68
N ALA A 364 10.28 -13.71 -14.05
CA ALA A 364 9.14 -13.60 -13.13
C ALA A 364 7.84 -13.82 -13.91
N GLY A 365 7.16 -14.88 -13.60
CA GLY A 365 5.91 -15.31 -14.17
C GLY A 365 5.51 -16.60 -13.48
N ASP A 366 4.25 -16.98 -13.52
CA ASP A 366 3.78 -18.25 -12.97
C ASP A 366 4.75 -19.35 -13.42
N ALA A 367 5.64 -19.78 -12.50
CA ALA A 367 6.59 -20.84 -12.73
C ALA A 367 5.81 -22.13 -12.90
N GLY A 368 5.12 -22.35 -14.01
CA GLY A 368 4.41 -23.55 -14.43
C GLY A 368 3.92 -24.50 -13.32
N ILE A 369 3.60 -23.95 -12.14
CA ILE A 369 3.19 -24.73 -10.96
C ILE A 369 1.80 -25.26 -11.21
N ASP A 370 1.69 -26.57 -11.24
CA ASP A 370 0.41 -27.25 -11.26
C ASP A 370 -0.17 -27.25 -9.82
N TRP A 371 -0.87 -26.15 -9.48
CA TRP A 371 -1.51 -25.99 -8.18
C TRP A 371 -2.54 -27.08 -7.90
N GLU A 372 -3.25 -27.56 -8.94
CA GLU A 372 -4.23 -28.63 -8.82
C GLU A 372 -3.54 -29.93 -8.38
N ALA A 373 -2.46 -30.32 -9.05
CA ALA A 373 -1.71 -31.51 -8.68
C ALA A 373 -1.08 -31.40 -7.28
N LEU A 374 -0.63 -30.22 -6.87
CA LEU A 374 -0.04 -30.01 -5.55
C LEU A 374 -1.04 -30.10 -4.39
N PHE A 375 -2.29 -29.69 -4.60
CA PHE A 375 -3.28 -29.62 -3.55
C PHE A 375 -4.21 -30.85 -3.52
N TYR A 376 -4.52 -31.44 -4.66
CA TYR A 376 -5.51 -32.51 -4.81
C TYR A 376 -4.92 -33.84 -5.35
N GLY A 377 -3.63 -33.89 -5.74
CA GLY A 377 -2.91 -35.12 -6.10
C GLY A 377 -2.29 -35.74 -4.87
#